data_5544c8638fcc0450e46821269b48f157
#
_entry.id   5544c8638fcc0450e46821269b48f157
#
_cell.length_a   1.000
_cell.length_b   1.000
_cell.length_c   1.000
_cell.angle_alpha   90.00
_cell.angle_beta   90.00
_cell.angle_gamma   90.00
#
_symmetry.space_group_name_H-M   'P 1'
#
loop_
_entity.id
_entity.type
_entity.pdbx_description
1 polymer ?
#
loop_
_entity_poly.entity_id
_entity_poly.type
_entity_poly.pdbx_seq_one_letter_code
_entity_poly.pdbx_strand_id
1 'polypeptide(L)'
;MIKPEESRFAAGTIFFLLFPTPDRRPGLTFRYGEHLSMRIAFAGTPDFAAAALKALIAAGHTITLVLTQPDRPSGRGMKLKPSPVKAVALEHGLIVLTPLALRGPKAGDEGEAALKALEESESYVFVVAAYGLILPERALNAARGVGEDGSIKSINIHASLLPRWRGAAPINRAIEAMDKETGVDLMKMDIGLDTGDVICSAPVAITEDHDAAQLTEELTQVGARLIVTALEHPETLTHRPQLENGVTYAKKLLKTESPIVWTQDARQVAARIRAFSPFPGSTTVRNGETVKIWFAKAVEGSGQPGEILAVGDAVVIACGTGAVACTRLQRAGKPAMDAKPFAQSLQLKIGEVLV
;
A
#
# COMPACT_ATOMS: atom_id res chain seq x y z
N MET A 1 -50.84 18.44 -6.04
CA MET A 1 -50.51 17.21 -5.30
C MET A 1 -49.55 16.41 -6.12
N ILE A 2 -48.27 16.64 -5.94
CA ILE A 2 -47.14 15.95 -6.63
C ILE A 2 -46.29 15.35 -5.54
N LYS A 3 -46.12 14.03 -5.54
CA LYS A 3 -45.33 13.27 -4.59
C LYS A 3 -43.83 13.43 -4.90
N PRO A 4 -42.92 13.48 -3.91
CA PRO A 4 -41.47 13.47 -4.16
C PRO A 4 -40.99 12.06 -4.45
N GLU A 5 -40.19 11.93 -5.52
CA GLU A 5 -39.42 10.72 -5.87
C GLU A 5 -38.24 10.53 -4.92
N GLU A 6 -38.15 9.34 -4.38
CA GLU A 6 -37.04 8.86 -3.59
C GLU A 6 -35.82 8.65 -4.50
N SER A 7 -34.73 9.40 -4.25
CA SER A 7 -33.43 9.13 -4.85
C SER A 7 -32.77 7.95 -4.14
N ARG A 8 -32.79 6.79 -4.77
CA ARG A 8 -31.98 5.62 -4.38
C ARG A 8 -30.53 5.88 -4.79
N PHE A 9 -29.65 5.98 -3.83
CA PHE A 9 -28.22 5.89 -4.04
C PHE A 9 -27.85 4.50 -4.58
N ALA A 10 -27.37 4.45 -5.81
CA ALA A 10 -26.88 3.23 -6.44
C ALA A 10 -25.49 2.90 -5.88
N ALA A 11 -25.39 1.71 -5.28
CA ALA A 11 -24.15 1.07 -4.90
C ALA A 11 -23.24 0.89 -6.14
N GLY A 12 -21.92 1.08 -5.95
CA GLY A 12 -20.91 1.05 -7.00
C GLY A 12 -20.99 -0.20 -7.88
N THR A 13 -21.20 0.04 -9.15
CA THR A 13 -21.18 -0.99 -10.19
C THR A 13 -19.73 -1.34 -10.47
N ILE A 14 -19.30 -2.52 -10.04
CA ILE A 14 -18.05 -3.13 -10.48
C ILE A 14 -18.21 -3.48 -11.95
N PHE A 15 -17.45 -2.82 -12.83
CA PHE A 15 -17.38 -3.19 -14.24
C PHE A 15 -16.65 -4.54 -14.35
N PHE A 16 -17.40 -5.64 -14.42
CA PHE A 16 -16.88 -6.89 -14.91
C PHE A 16 -16.67 -6.76 -16.42
N LEU A 17 -15.44 -6.78 -16.87
CA LEU A 17 -15.13 -7.08 -18.26
C LEU A 17 -15.62 -8.52 -18.53
N LEU A 18 -16.66 -8.64 -19.37
CA LEU A 18 -17.17 -9.92 -19.88
C LEU A 18 -16.05 -10.67 -20.57
N PHE A 19 -15.58 -11.76 -19.97
CA PHE A 19 -14.71 -12.71 -20.63
C PHE A 19 -15.51 -13.54 -21.64
N PRO A 20 -14.95 -13.82 -22.83
CA PRO A 20 -15.59 -14.71 -23.79
C PRO A 20 -15.67 -16.13 -23.20
N THR A 21 -16.76 -16.82 -23.45
CA THR A 21 -16.98 -18.21 -23.04
C THR A 21 -15.91 -19.12 -23.66
N PRO A 22 -15.23 -19.98 -22.86
CA PRO A 22 -14.19 -20.85 -23.37
C PRO A 22 -14.74 -21.95 -24.29
N ASP A 23 -14.06 -22.16 -25.40
CA ASP A 23 -14.24 -23.29 -26.31
C ASP A 23 -13.86 -24.61 -25.58
N ARG A 24 -14.76 -25.58 -25.59
CA ARG A 24 -14.61 -26.83 -24.85
C ARG A 24 -13.60 -27.76 -25.57
N ARG A 25 -12.41 -27.94 -24.99
CA ARG A 25 -11.54 -29.06 -25.35
C ARG A 25 -11.78 -30.25 -24.40
N PRO A 26 -11.87 -31.48 -24.90
CA PRO A 26 -12.17 -32.66 -24.08
C PRO A 26 -10.92 -33.10 -23.32
N GLY A 27 -10.98 -33.16 -22.01
CA GLY A 27 -9.92 -33.77 -21.17
C GLY A 27 -9.90 -33.39 -19.69
N LEU A 28 -10.60 -32.35 -19.28
CA LEU A 28 -10.68 -31.97 -17.86
C LEU A 28 -12.16 -31.91 -17.42
N THR A 29 -12.59 -32.97 -16.72
CA THR A 29 -13.90 -32.96 -16.05
C THR A 29 -13.82 -32.12 -14.78
N PHE A 30 -14.19 -30.83 -14.87
CA PHE A 30 -14.40 -30.01 -13.71
C PHE A 30 -15.76 -30.32 -13.08
N ARG A 31 -15.79 -30.76 -11.83
CA ARG A 31 -17.01 -30.81 -11.02
C ARG A 31 -17.30 -29.40 -10.53
N TYR A 32 -18.45 -28.86 -10.88
CA TYR A 32 -19.00 -27.62 -10.29
C TYR A 32 -19.09 -27.80 -8.77
N GLY A 33 -18.36 -26.97 -7.99
CA GLY A 33 -18.53 -26.89 -6.54
C GLY A 33 -17.33 -27.20 -5.64
N GLU A 34 -16.17 -27.60 -6.17
CA GLU A 34 -14.94 -27.76 -5.36
C GLU A 34 -14.03 -26.55 -5.60
N HIS A 35 -13.84 -25.71 -4.58
CA HIS A 35 -12.80 -24.68 -4.57
C HIS A 35 -11.45 -25.37 -4.80
N LEU A 36 -10.77 -25.01 -5.88
CA LEU A 36 -9.47 -25.61 -6.22
C LEU A 36 -8.42 -25.10 -5.23
N SER A 37 -8.10 -25.92 -4.22
CA SER A 37 -6.98 -25.63 -3.32
C SER A 37 -5.68 -25.64 -4.11
N MET A 38 -4.98 -24.51 -4.16
CA MET A 38 -3.71 -24.37 -4.86
C MET A 38 -2.56 -24.30 -3.85
N ARG A 39 -1.41 -24.87 -4.23
CA ARG A 39 -0.15 -24.76 -3.46
C ARG A 39 0.51 -23.42 -3.81
N ILE A 40 0.69 -22.54 -2.81
CA ILE A 40 1.19 -21.17 -2.96
C ILE A 40 2.39 -20.97 -2.04
N ALA A 41 3.52 -20.49 -2.59
CA ALA A 41 4.55 -19.86 -1.78
C ALA A 41 4.22 -18.37 -1.62
N PHE A 42 4.51 -17.79 -0.47
CA PHE A 42 4.18 -16.41 -0.17
C PHE A 42 5.41 -15.64 0.34
N ALA A 43 5.57 -14.37 -0.09
CA ALA A 43 6.55 -13.46 0.48
C ALA A 43 5.93 -12.10 0.80
N GLY A 44 6.15 -11.60 2.01
CA GLY A 44 5.64 -10.31 2.42
C GLY A 44 6.11 -9.92 3.81
N THR A 45 5.84 -8.67 4.22
CA THR A 45 6.30 -8.18 5.52
C THR A 45 5.22 -7.42 6.30
N PRO A 46 4.64 -6.29 5.82
CA PRO A 46 3.71 -5.44 6.57
C PRO A 46 2.28 -5.99 6.60
N ASP A 47 1.39 -5.25 7.27
CA ASP A 47 -0.03 -5.59 7.40
C ASP A 47 -0.72 -5.75 6.03
N PHE A 48 -0.35 -4.95 5.04
CA PHE A 48 -0.80 -5.08 3.66
C PHE A 48 -0.58 -6.50 3.11
N ALA A 49 0.59 -7.07 3.32
CA ALA A 49 0.91 -8.43 2.90
C ALA A 49 0.23 -9.48 3.79
N ALA A 50 0.14 -9.22 5.10
CA ALA A 50 -0.50 -10.13 6.04
C ALA A 50 -2.00 -10.33 5.74
N ALA A 51 -2.69 -9.29 5.28
CA ALA A 51 -4.09 -9.39 4.86
C ALA A 51 -4.25 -10.29 3.62
N ALA A 52 -3.37 -10.17 2.62
CA ALA A 52 -3.37 -11.04 1.45
C ALA A 52 -3.10 -12.50 1.83
N LEU A 53 -2.12 -12.75 2.74
CA LEU A 53 -1.83 -14.09 3.25
C LEU A 53 -3.06 -14.69 3.96
N LYS A 54 -3.70 -13.93 4.85
CA LYS A 54 -4.94 -14.37 5.53
C LYS A 54 -6.06 -14.70 4.55
N ALA A 55 -6.25 -13.87 3.53
CA ALA A 55 -7.28 -14.07 2.51
C ALA A 55 -7.03 -15.36 1.70
N LEU A 56 -5.79 -15.63 1.30
CA LEU A 56 -5.41 -16.86 0.61
C LEU A 56 -5.63 -18.11 1.47
N ILE A 57 -5.29 -18.05 2.76
CA ILE A 57 -5.55 -19.15 3.72
C ILE A 57 -7.07 -19.37 3.87
N ALA A 58 -7.83 -18.28 4.06
CA ALA A 58 -9.29 -18.36 4.22
C ALA A 58 -10.01 -18.87 2.96
N ALA A 59 -9.45 -18.64 1.78
CA ALA A 59 -9.93 -19.17 0.51
C ALA A 59 -9.58 -20.68 0.33
N GLY A 60 -8.92 -21.32 1.31
CA GLY A 60 -8.63 -22.75 1.29
C GLY A 60 -7.38 -23.14 0.50
N HIS A 61 -6.53 -22.17 0.11
CA HIS A 61 -5.26 -22.48 -0.54
C HIS A 61 -4.25 -23.07 0.46
N THR A 62 -3.37 -23.93 -0.03
CA THR A 62 -2.28 -24.52 0.75
C THR A 62 -1.04 -23.62 0.65
N ILE A 63 -0.70 -22.93 1.74
CA ILE A 63 0.52 -22.14 1.81
C ILE A 63 1.70 -23.06 2.14
N THR A 64 2.59 -23.25 1.19
CA THR A 64 3.70 -24.20 1.28
C THR A 64 4.92 -23.66 1.98
N LEU A 65 5.16 -22.34 1.84
CA LEU A 65 6.30 -21.61 2.41
C LEU A 65 5.95 -20.14 2.54
N VAL A 66 6.38 -19.51 3.64
CA VAL A 66 6.31 -18.08 3.84
C VAL A 66 7.71 -17.50 4.00
N LEU A 67 8.03 -16.49 3.19
CA LEU A 67 9.24 -15.68 3.34
C LEU A 67 8.87 -14.30 3.88
N THR A 68 9.56 -13.84 4.92
CA THR A 68 9.35 -12.49 5.47
C THR A 68 10.67 -11.93 6.00
N GLN A 69 10.72 -10.61 6.25
CA GLN A 69 11.90 -10.02 6.83
C GLN A 69 12.10 -10.47 8.29
N PRO A 70 13.35 -10.51 8.78
CA PRO A 70 13.65 -10.81 10.18
C PRO A 70 12.93 -9.88 11.16
N ASP A 71 12.76 -10.36 12.38
CA ASP A 71 12.18 -9.60 13.48
C ASP A 71 12.97 -8.31 13.71
N ARG A 72 12.25 -7.22 13.98
CA ARG A 72 12.86 -5.90 14.16
C ARG A 72 12.54 -5.35 15.56
N PRO A 73 13.49 -4.61 16.16
CA PRO A 73 13.21 -3.88 17.38
C PRO A 73 12.05 -2.89 17.19
N SER A 74 11.06 -2.93 18.09
CA SER A 74 9.86 -2.09 18.01
C SER A 74 9.41 -1.62 19.38
N GLY A 75 8.77 -0.43 19.43
CA GLY A 75 8.18 0.13 20.63
C GLY A 75 9.16 0.62 21.69
N ARG A 76 8.61 1.05 22.84
CA ARG A 76 9.42 1.44 24.01
C ARG A 76 10.11 0.19 24.57
N GLY A 77 11.45 0.22 24.65
CA GLY A 77 12.26 -0.92 25.13
C GLY A 77 12.82 -1.81 24.02
N MET A 78 12.63 -1.46 22.74
CA MET A 78 13.30 -2.09 21.59
C MET A 78 13.22 -3.63 21.56
N LYS A 79 12.13 -4.21 22.04
CA LYS A 79 11.91 -5.67 21.96
C LYS A 79 11.73 -6.10 20.51
N LEU A 80 12.32 -7.24 20.16
CA LEU A 80 12.14 -7.83 18.83
C LEU A 80 10.65 -8.19 18.66
N LYS A 81 10.08 -7.71 17.57
CA LYS A 81 8.71 -8.02 17.17
C LYS A 81 8.73 -8.76 15.83
N PRO A 82 7.95 -9.85 15.70
CA PRO A 82 7.76 -10.49 14.40
C PRO A 82 7.08 -9.53 13.43
N SER A 83 7.33 -9.72 12.13
CA SER A 83 6.56 -9.04 11.10
C SER A 83 5.09 -9.45 11.18
N PRO A 84 4.13 -8.62 10.72
CA PRO A 84 2.72 -9.02 10.61
C PRO A 84 2.52 -10.33 9.84
N VAL A 85 3.25 -10.53 8.74
CA VAL A 85 3.22 -11.79 7.96
C VAL A 85 3.73 -12.97 8.80
N LYS A 86 4.84 -12.80 9.55
CA LYS A 86 5.36 -13.88 10.42
C LYS A 86 4.34 -14.24 11.51
N ALA A 87 3.68 -13.26 12.09
CA ALA A 87 2.67 -13.50 13.12
C ALA A 87 1.51 -14.36 12.58
N VAL A 88 0.96 -14.00 11.41
CA VAL A 88 -0.08 -14.78 10.73
C VAL A 88 0.39 -16.20 10.40
N ALA A 89 1.59 -16.32 9.84
CA ALA A 89 2.12 -17.63 9.45
C ALA A 89 2.31 -18.57 10.65
N LEU A 90 2.81 -18.06 11.78
CA LEU A 90 2.95 -18.84 13.00
C LEU A 90 1.60 -19.23 13.61
N GLU A 91 0.60 -18.34 13.59
CA GLU A 91 -0.77 -18.63 14.04
C GLU A 91 -1.39 -19.82 13.27
N HIS A 92 -1.06 -19.94 11.98
CA HIS A 92 -1.55 -21.03 11.13
C HIS A 92 -0.59 -22.22 11.00
N GLY A 93 0.50 -22.27 11.80
CA GLY A 93 1.46 -23.39 11.77
C GLY A 93 2.24 -23.54 10.46
N LEU A 94 2.41 -22.44 9.70
CA LEU A 94 3.08 -22.46 8.40
C LEU A 94 4.61 -22.45 8.54
N ILE A 95 5.30 -22.97 7.56
CA ILE A 95 6.76 -22.89 7.46
C ILE A 95 7.15 -21.45 7.13
N VAL A 96 7.99 -20.84 8.00
CA VAL A 96 8.43 -19.44 7.84
C VAL A 96 9.94 -19.36 7.83
N LEU A 97 10.50 -18.71 6.81
CA LEU A 97 11.92 -18.40 6.73
C LEU A 97 12.11 -16.87 6.69
N THR A 98 13.15 -16.40 7.37
CA THR A 98 13.40 -14.96 7.55
C THR A 98 14.82 -14.56 7.13
N PRO A 99 15.23 -14.80 5.86
CA PRO A 99 16.56 -14.47 5.41
C PRO A 99 16.81 -12.96 5.41
N LEU A 100 18.05 -12.55 5.70
CA LEU A 100 18.45 -11.13 5.62
C LEU A 100 18.49 -10.61 4.17
N ALA A 101 18.80 -11.48 3.23
CA ALA A 101 18.81 -11.22 1.80
C ALA A 101 18.69 -12.55 1.03
N LEU A 102 18.31 -12.48 -0.24
CA LEU A 102 18.25 -13.65 -1.14
C LEU A 102 19.29 -13.59 -2.25
N ARG A 103 20.12 -12.52 -2.28
CA ARG A 103 21.24 -12.37 -3.23
C ARG A 103 22.37 -11.57 -2.65
N GLY A 104 23.54 -11.74 -3.25
CA GLY A 104 24.75 -11.02 -2.87
C GLY A 104 25.35 -11.51 -1.55
N PRO A 105 26.40 -10.86 -1.04
CA PRO A 105 27.15 -11.33 0.12
C PRO A 105 26.36 -11.47 1.42
N LYS A 106 25.23 -10.74 1.53
CA LYS A 106 24.34 -10.79 2.72
C LYS A 106 23.38 -11.98 2.72
N ALA A 107 23.24 -12.69 1.62
CA ALA A 107 22.37 -13.86 1.55
C ALA A 107 22.90 -15.00 2.42
N GLY A 108 24.19 -15.28 2.34
CA GLY A 108 24.80 -16.36 3.10
C GLY A 108 24.07 -17.71 2.95
N ASP A 109 24.28 -18.61 3.91
CA ASP A 109 23.64 -19.91 3.93
C ASP A 109 22.12 -19.83 4.15
N GLU A 110 21.65 -18.85 4.92
CA GLU A 110 20.20 -18.65 5.15
C GLU A 110 19.46 -18.26 3.88
N GLY A 111 20.04 -17.37 3.06
CA GLY A 111 19.45 -16.97 1.79
C GLY A 111 19.43 -18.12 0.79
N GLU A 112 20.50 -18.91 0.72
CA GLU A 112 20.57 -20.10 -0.14
C GLU A 112 19.57 -21.16 0.32
N ALA A 113 19.47 -21.42 1.62
CA ALA A 113 18.48 -22.35 2.17
C ALA A 113 17.04 -21.90 1.87
N ALA A 114 16.78 -20.57 1.93
CA ALA A 114 15.46 -20.04 1.60
C ALA A 114 15.12 -20.18 0.11
N LEU A 115 16.07 -19.99 -0.78
CA LEU A 115 15.90 -20.21 -2.22
C LEU A 115 15.65 -21.69 -2.53
N LYS A 116 16.43 -22.58 -1.94
CA LYS A 116 16.24 -24.02 -2.08
C LYS A 116 14.88 -24.47 -1.56
N ALA A 117 14.47 -24.01 -0.38
CA ALA A 117 13.15 -24.31 0.16
C ALA A 117 12.01 -23.83 -0.74
N LEU A 118 12.18 -22.65 -1.38
CA LEU A 118 11.22 -22.13 -2.34
C LEU A 118 11.10 -23.01 -3.59
N GLU A 119 12.21 -23.47 -4.14
CA GLU A 119 12.24 -24.40 -5.29
C GLU A 119 11.64 -25.75 -4.95
N GLU A 120 11.94 -26.28 -3.75
CA GLU A 120 11.42 -27.56 -3.27
C GLU A 120 9.96 -27.48 -2.78
N SER A 121 9.39 -26.27 -2.66
CA SER A 121 8.01 -26.06 -2.16
C SER A 121 6.93 -26.64 -3.06
N GLU A 122 7.27 -26.94 -4.32
CA GLU A 122 6.33 -27.42 -5.35
C GLU A 122 5.08 -26.52 -5.50
N SER A 123 5.25 -25.22 -5.30
CA SER A 123 4.17 -24.24 -5.45
C SER A 123 3.81 -24.04 -6.92
N TYR A 124 2.53 -23.81 -7.19
CA TYR A 124 2.09 -23.43 -8.53
C TYR A 124 2.39 -21.96 -8.82
N VAL A 125 2.28 -21.10 -7.80
CA VAL A 125 2.56 -19.66 -7.91
C VAL A 125 3.28 -19.16 -6.67
N PHE A 126 4.16 -18.18 -6.85
CA PHE A 126 4.81 -17.43 -5.79
C PHE A 126 4.19 -16.04 -5.68
N VAL A 127 3.40 -15.80 -4.63
CA VAL A 127 2.73 -14.52 -4.38
C VAL A 127 3.60 -13.64 -3.51
N VAL A 128 3.83 -12.42 -3.95
CA VAL A 128 4.67 -11.42 -3.27
C VAL A 128 3.83 -10.18 -2.97
N ALA A 129 3.99 -9.61 -1.77
CA ALA A 129 3.37 -8.35 -1.40
C ALA A 129 4.28 -7.59 -0.43
N ALA A 130 4.79 -6.43 -0.83
CA ALA A 130 5.62 -5.56 0.01
C ALA A 130 6.69 -6.34 0.83
N TYR A 131 7.40 -7.28 0.20
CA TYR A 131 8.41 -8.11 0.86
C TYR A 131 9.61 -7.31 1.33
N GLY A 132 10.07 -6.37 0.49
CA GLY A 132 11.15 -5.45 0.82
C GLY A 132 12.56 -6.02 0.68
N LEU A 133 12.72 -7.21 0.13
CA LEU A 133 14.00 -7.77 -0.33
C LEU A 133 13.98 -7.91 -1.85
N ILE A 134 15.16 -7.82 -2.46
CA ILE A 134 15.33 -8.03 -3.90
C ILE A 134 15.31 -9.53 -4.17
N LEU A 135 14.40 -9.96 -5.02
CA LEU A 135 14.27 -11.35 -5.45
C LEU A 135 15.20 -11.61 -6.64
N PRO A 136 16.07 -12.63 -6.57
CA PRO A 136 16.84 -13.08 -7.73
C PRO A 136 15.93 -13.80 -8.73
N GLU A 137 16.36 -13.89 -9.98
CA GLU A 137 15.62 -14.59 -11.05
C GLU A 137 15.28 -16.04 -10.66
N ARG A 138 16.16 -16.71 -9.94
CA ARG A 138 15.93 -18.05 -9.39
C ARG A 138 14.68 -18.12 -8.51
N ALA A 139 14.44 -17.12 -7.66
CA ALA A 139 13.24 -17.04 -6.84
C ALA A 139 11.99 -16.76 -7.68
N LEU A 140 12.10 -15.85 -8.66
CA LEU A 140 10.98 -15.49 -9.55
C LEU A 140 10.50 -16.67 -10.40
N ASN A 141 11.39 -17.62 -10.69
CA ASN A 141 11.12 -18.78 -11.53
C ASN A 141 10.92 -20.10 -10.75
N ALA A 142 10.93 -20.05 -9.41
CA ALA A 142 10.86 -21.25 -8.57
C ALA A 142 9.54 -22.01 -8.64
N ALA A 143 8.42 -21.32 -8.83
CA ALA A 143 7.10 -21.93 -8.93
C ALA A 143 6.86 -22.55 -10.33
N ARG A 144 5.89 -23.47 -10.41
CA ARG A 144 5.55 -24.20 -11.65
C ARG A 144 4.98 -23.27 -12.73
N GLY A 145 4.14 -22.33 -12.35
CA GLY A 145 3.47 -21.36 -13.20
C GLY A 145 1.97 -21.61 -13.32
N VAL A 146 1.25 -20.50 -13.51
CA VAL A 146 -0.20 -20.45 -13.77
C VAL A 146 -0.45 -19.58 -15.01
N GLY A 147 -1.70 -19.43 -15.42
CA GLY A 147 -2.11 -18.71 -16.62
C GLY A 147 -2.30 -19.64 -17.80
N GLU A 148 -2.87 -19.12 -18.88
CA GLU A 148 -3.18 -19.89 -20.10
C GLU A 148 -1.94 -20.57 -20.70
N ASP A 149 -0.78 -19.94 -20.58
CA ASP A 149 0.51 -20.42 -21.10
C ASP A 149 1.44 -21.00 -20.01
N GLY A 150 1.01 -21.00 -18.74
CA GLY A 150 1.82 -21.43 -17.60
C GLY A 150 3.01 -20.52 -17.29
N SER A 151 3.06 -19.29 -17.84
CA SER A 151 4.22 -18.41 -17.73
C SER A 151 4.22 -17.55 -16.46
N ILE A 152 3.11 -17.46 -15.73
CA ILE A 152 2.97 -16.65 -14.52
C ILE A 152 3.46 -17.44 -13.32
N LYS A 153 4.75 -17.38 -13.02
CA LYS A 153 5.38 -18.09 -11.90
C LYS A 153 5.37 -17.29 -10.61
N SER A 154 5.47 -15.97 -10.71
CA SER A 154 5.44 -15.07 -9.56
C SER A 154 4.52 -13.89 -9.81
N ILE A 155 3.69 -13.54 -8.81
CA ILE A 155 2.73 -12.44 -8.85
C ILE A 155 3.05 -11.47 -7.72
N ASN A 156 3.24 -10.19 -8.05
CA ASN A 156 3.32 -9.13 -7.05
C ASN A 156 1.97 -8.43 -6.91
N ILE A 157 1.53 -8.22 -5.66
CA ILE A 157 0.40 -7.35 -5.33
C ILE A 157 0.98 -5.95 -5.15
N HIS A 158 0.82 -5.09 -6.17
CA HIS A 158 1.39 -3.76 -6.19
C HIS A 158 0.33 -2.69 -5.93
N ALA A 159 0.62 -1.78 -5.00
CA ALA A 159 -0.36 -0.79 -4.52
C ALA A 159 -0.38 0.49 -5.39
N SER A 160 -0.44 0.33 -6.71
CA SER A 160 -0.73 1.39 -7.68
C SER A 160 -1.27 0.80 -8.98
N LEU A 161 -1.77 1.65 -9.86
CA LEU A 161 -2.10 1.31 -11.26
C LEU A 161 -0.86 1.56 -12.12
N LEU A 162 -0.16 0.47 -12.48
CA LEU A 162 1.05 0.52 -13.30
C LEU A 162 0.74 0.98 -14.74
N PRO A 163 1.65 1.72 -15.38
CA PRO A 163 3.06 1.90 -15.05
C PRO A 163 3.35 3.05 -14.08
N ARG A 164 2.31 3.67 -13.49
CA ARG A 164 2.50 4.78 -12.55
C ARG A 164 2.90 4.24 -11.17
N TRP A 165 3.85 4.93 -10.54
CA TRP A 165 4.31 4.66 -9.17
C TRP A 165 4.99 3.30 -8.97
N ARG A 166 5.87 2.87 -9.89
CA ARG A 166 6.82 1.78 -9.64
C ARG A 166 7.68 2.10 -8.42
N GLY A 167 7.89 1.16 -7.52
CA GLY A 167 8.82 1.30 -6.39
C GLY A 167 8.19 1.24 -5.00
N ALA A 168 8.82 1.90 -4.01
CA ALA A 168 8.67 1.56 -2.61
C ALA A 168 7.51 2.24 -1.87
N ALA A 169 6.96 3.36 -2.36
CA ALA A 169 5.96 4.15 -1.65
C ALA A 169 4.82 4.65 -2.57
N PRO A 170 4.19 3.78 -3.39
CA PRO A 170 3.21 4.18 -4.39
C PRO A 170 2.03 4.94 -3.79
N ILE A 171 1.47 4.48 -2.68
CA ILE A 171 0.31 5.08 -1.99
C ILE A 171 0.59 6.53 -1.59
N ASN A 172 1.72 6.75 -0.91
CA ASN A 172 2.10 8.09 -0.45
C ASN A 172 2.34 9.04 -1.62
N ARG A 173 3.04 8.58 -2.66
CA ARG A 173 3.36 9.42 -3.82
C ARG A 173 2.13 9.75 -4.66
N ALA A 174 1.14 8.87 -4.73
CA ALA A 174 -0.14 9.16 -5.39
C ALA A 174 -0.91 10.28 -4.66
N ILE A 175 -1.00 10.23 -3.33
CA ILE A 175 -1.64 11.32 -2.54
C ILE A 175 -0.85 12.62 -2.68
N GLU A 176 0.49 12.58 -2.54
CA GLU A 176 1.36 13.75 -2.65
C GLU A 176 1.23 14.44 -4.01
N ALA A 177 1.11 13.64 -5.08
CA ALA A 177 0.90 14.15 -6.44
C ALA A 177 -0.53 14.62 -6.72
N MET A 178 -1.44 14.50 -5.75
CA MET A 178 -2.86 14.84 -5.89
C MET A 178 -3.55 14.04 -7.01
N ASP A 179 -3.15 12.79 -7.19
CA ASP A 179 -3.83 11.89 -8.11
C ASP A 179 -5.28 11.70 -7.67
N LYS A 180 -6.19 11.61 -8.64
CA LYS A 180 -7.62 11.38 -8.36
C LYS A 180 -7.96 9.92 -8.14
N GLU A 181 -7.07 9.04 -8.61
CA GLU A 181 -7.24 7.60 -8.60
C GLU A 181 -5.89 6.91 -8.39
N THR A 182 -5.91 5.81 -7.70
CA THR A 182 -4.85 4.80 -7.61
C THR A 182 -5.49 3.42 -7.67
N GLY A 183 -4.87 2.38 -7.17
CA GLY A 183 -5.45 1.06 -7.13
C GLY A 183 -4.47 -0.01 -6.71
N VAL A 184 -4.83 -1.23 -7.00
CA VAL A 184 -3.95 -2.39 -6.85
C VAL A 184 -3.84 -3.11 -8.19
N ASP A 185 -2.62 -3.36 -8.63
CA ASP A 185 -2.33 -4.25 -9.75
C ASP A 185 -1.76 -5.58 -9.25
N LEU A 186 -2.26 -6.67 -9.81
CA LEU A 186 -1.52 -7.93 -9.82
C LEU A 186 -0.63 -7.92 -11.06
N MET A 187 0.67 -8.10 -10.86
CA MET A 187 1.63 -8.11 -11.95
C MET A 187 2.51 -9.36 -11.90
N LYS A 188 2.82 -9.91 -13.08
CA LYS A 188 3.85 -10.91 -13.26
C LYS A 188 5.20 -10.27 -12.95
N MET A 189 6.00 -10.90 -12.09
CA MET A 189 7.29 -10.31 -11.73
C MET A 189 8.37 -10.62 -12.75
N ASP A 190 9.25 -9.66 -12.94
CA ASP A 190 10.51 -9.77 -13.67
C ASP A 190 11.69 -9.27 -12.81
N ILE A 191 12.88 -9.19 -13.40
CA ILE A 191 14.10 -8.74 -12.71
C ILE A 191 14.16 -7.22 -12.54
N GLY A 192 13.28 -6.46 -13.20
CA GLY A 192 13.17 -5.01 -13.11
C GLY A 192 12.42 -4.57 -11.86
N LEU A 193 12.43 -3.26 -11.60
CA LEU A 193 11.67 -2.68 -10.51
C LEU A 193 10.24 -2.43 -10.98
N ASP A 194 9.34 -3.34 -10.65
CA ASP A 194 7.91 -3.29 -10.96
C ASP A 194 7.64 -3.06 -12.47
N THR A 195 8.44 -3.70 -13.33
CA THR A 195 8.39 -3.56 -14.81
C THR A 195 7.59 -4.66 -15.49
N GLY A 196 7.30 -5.74 -14.80
CA GLY A 196 6.62 -6.89 -15.36
C GLY A 196 5.18 -6.62 -15.79
N ASP A 197 4.63 -7.52 -16.55
CA ASP A 197 3.32 -7.41 -17.17
C ASP A 197 2.18 -7.36 -16.15
N VAL A 198 1.16 -6.55 -16.41
CA VAL A 198 -0.04 -6.47 -15.57
C VAL A 198 -0.98 -7.63 -15.90
N ILE A 199 -1.43 -8.34 -14.86
CA ILE A 199 -2.41 -9.43 -14.94
C ILE A 199 -3.82 -8.86 -14.82
N CYS A 200 -4.11 -8.16 -13.73
CA CYS A 200 -5.40 -7.48 -13.53
C CYS A 200 -5.23 -6.29 -12.59
N SER A 201 -6.22 -5.39 -12.61
CA SER A 201 -6.20 -4.11 -11.89
C SER A 201 -7.51 -3.89 -11.15
N ALA A 202 -7.43 -3.27 -9.99
CA ALA A 202 -8.59 -2.79 -9.23
C ALA A 202 -8.39 -1.32 -8.86
N PRO A 203 -9.07 -0.38 -9.54
CA PRO A 203 -8.94 1.04 -9.28
C PRO A 203 -9.64 1.46 -7.98
N VAL A 204 -9.10 2.50 -7.33
CA VAL A 204 -9.60 3.11 -6.10
C VAL A 204 -9.48 4.62 -6.20
N ALA A 205 -10.57 5.35 -5.94
CA ALA A 205 -10.57 6.81 -5.96
C ALA A 205 -9.80 7.38 -4.76
N ILE A 206 -9.01 8.43 -4.97
CA ILE A 206 -8.36 9.18 -3.89
C ILE A 206 -9.20 10.43 -3.60
N THR A 207 -9.65 10.56 -2.36
CA THR A 207 -10.41 11.72 -1.89
C THR A 207 -9.58 12.62 -0.97
N GLU A 208 -10.07 13.81 -0.69
CA GLU A 208 -9.44 14.72 0.27
C GLU A 208 -9.56 14.24 1.73
N ASP A 209 -10.37 13.24 2.00
CA ASP A 209 -10.51 12.61 3.32
C ASP A 209 -9.47 11.52 3.55
N HIS A 210 -8.82 11.02 2.50
CA HIS A 210 -7.77 10.03 2.62
C HIS A 210 -6.45 10.65 3.08
N ASP A 211 -5.90 10.13 4.19
CA ASP A 211 -4.46 10.13 4.43
C ASP A 211 -3.84 8.80 3.94
N ALA A 212 -2.51 8.68 4.05
CA ALA A 212 -1.87 7.46 3.56
C ALA A 212 -2.22 6.21 4.39
N ALA A 213 -2.59 6.35 5.67
CA ALA A 213 -3.01 5.21 6.49
C ALA A 213 -4.38 4.69 6.03
N GLN A 214 -5.35 5.60 5.84
CA GLN A 214 -6.71 5.24 5.41
C GLN A 214 -6.71 4.64 4.00
N LEU A 215 -5.97 5.24 3.06
CA LEU A 215 -5.84 4.70 1.71
C LEU A 215 -5.11 3.36 1.69
N THR A 216 -4.09 3.16 2.56
CA THR A 216 -3.42 1.87 2.72
C THR A 216 -4.38 0.80 3.20
N GLU A 217 -5.24 1.10 4.18
CA GLU A 217 -6.25 0.15 4.69
C GLU A 217 -7.22 -0.26 3.58
N GLU A 218 -7.74 0.70 2.81
CA GLU A 218 -8.64 0.41 1.68
C GLU A 218 -7.96 -0.45 0.61
N LEU A 219 -6.75 -0.08 0.18
CA LEU A 219 -5.98 -0.85 -0.82
C LEU A 219 -5.59 -2.24 -0.30
N THR A 220 -5.40 -2.39 1.01
CA THR A 220 -5.16 -3.69 1.66
C THR A 220 -6.32 -4.64 1.43
N GLN A 221 -7.55 -4.18 1.64
CA GLN A 221 -8.75 -4.99 1.43
C GLN A 221 -8.97 -5.28 -0.06
N VAL A 222 -8.70 -4.29 -0.92
CA VAL A 222 -8.79 -4.46 -2.39
C VAL A 222 -7.79 -5.50 -2.87
N GLY A 223 -6.51 -5.38 -2.48
CA GLY A 223 -5.46 -6.31 -2.90
C GLY A 223 -5.68 -7.75 -2.42
N ALA A 224 -6.16 -7.90 -1.17
CA ALA A 224 -6.50 -9.21 -0.61
C ALA A 224 -7.64 -9.89 -1.38
N ARG A 225 -8.69 -9.16 -1.74
CA ARG A 225 -9.78 -9.71 -2.57
C ARG A 225 -9.30 -10.00 -3.99
N LEU A 226 -8.54 -9.09 -4.59
CA LEU A 226 -8.10 -9.20 -5.98
C LEU A 226 -7.25 -10.46 -6.20
N ILE A 227 -6.31 -10.77 -5.30
CA ILE A 227 -5.47 -11.98 -5.45
C ILE A 227 -6.29 -13.26 -5.28
N VAL A 228 -7.25 -13.30 -4.35
CA VAL A 228 -8.13 -14.47 -4.18
C VAL A 228 -8.97 -14.68 -5.44
N THR A 229 -9.65 -13.63 -5.92
CA THR A 229 -10.48 -13.73 -7.15
C THR A 229 -9.65 -14.13 -8.37
N ALA A 230 -8.42 -13.61 -8.52
CA ALA A 230 -7.55 -14.00 -9.63
C ALA A 230 -7.17 -15.50 -9.57
N LEU A 231 -7.00 -16.05 -8.37
CA LEU A 231 -6.62 -17.44 -8.19
C LEU A 231 -7.81 -18.42 -8.09
N GLU A 232 -9.06 -17.96 -8.23
CA GLU A 232 -10.22 -18.85 -8.40
C GLU A 232 -10.17 -19.61 -9.74
N HIS A 233 -9.64 -18.97 -10.80
CA HIS A 233 -9.48 -19.52 -12.13
C HIS A 233 -8.07 -19.25 -12.67
N PRO A 234 -7.04 -19.84 -12.05
CA PRO A 234 -5.64 -19.51 -12.35
C PRO A 234 -5.22 -19.91 -13.76
N GLU A 235 -5.90 -20.87 -14.38
CA GLU A 235 -5.66 -21.30 -15.76
C GLU A 235 -6.12 -20.28 -16.81
N THR A 236 -6.97 -19.33 -16.44
CA THR A 236 -7.50 -18.30 -17.34
C THR A 236 -6.73 -16.99 -17.28
N LEU A 237 -5.75 -16.89 -16.39
CA LEU A 237 -4.99 -15.68 -16.23
C LEU A 237 -4.16 -15.38 -17.47
N THR A 238 -4.27 -14.16 -17.93
CA THR A 238 -3.45 -13.58 -18.99
C THR A 238 -2.68 -12.38 -18.44
N HIS A 239 -1.69 -11.92 -19.15
CA HIS A 239 -0.93 -10.74 -18.77
C HIS A 239 -0.66 -9.86 -19.99
N ARG A 240 -0.50 -8.56 -19.76
CA ARG A 240 -0.24 -7.56 -20.81
C ARG A 240 0.96 -6.70 -20.42
N PRO A 241 1.83 -6.34 -21.36
CA PRO A 241 2.92 -5.41 -21.13
C PRO A 241 2.41 -4.08 -20.57
N GLN A 242 3.17 -3.49 -19.67
CA GLN A 242 2.89 -2.13 -19.22
C GLN A 242 3.10 -1.13 -20.35
N LEU A 243 2.30 -0.06 -20.35
CA LEU A 243 2.49 1.02 -21.30
C LEU A 243 3.84 1.72 -21.06
N GLU A 244 4.51 2.14 -22.12
CA GLU A 244 5.75 2.93 -22.00
C GLU A 244 5.47 4.34 -21.51
N ASN A 245 4.35 4.92 -21.89
CA ASN A 245 3.90 6.23 -21.43
C ASN A 245 3.32 6.17 -20.04
N GLY A 246 3.59 7.21 -19.22
CA GLY A 246 3.04 7.32 -17.87
C GLY A 246 3.89 6.63 -16.77
N VAL A 247 5.04 6.09 -17.12
CA VAL A 247 5.98 5.53 -16.14
C VAL A 247 6.42 6.60 -15.15
N THR A 248 6.19 6.35 -13.86
CA THR A 248 6.69 7.17 -12.76
C THR A 248 7.22 6.28 -11.64
N TYR A 249 8.05 6.87 -10.76
CA TYR A 249 8.71 6.12 -9.70
C TYR A 249 8.35 6.67 -8.32
N ALA A 250 7.90 5.80 -7.45
CA ALA A 250 7.56 6.06 -6.05
C ALA A 250 8.78 5.79 -5.15
N LYS A 251 9.67 6.78 -5.04
CA LYS A 251 10.84 6.69 -4.15
C LYS A 251 10.41 6.54 -2.70
N LYS A 252 11.17 5.74 -1.93
CA LYS A 252 10.99 5.59 -0.48
C LYS A 252 10.96 6.96 0.21
N LEU A 253 10.04 7.12 1.16
CA LEU A 253 9.94 8.34 1.97
C LEU A 253 11.14 8.47 2.92
N LEU A 254 11.68 9.66 3.02
CA LEU A 254 12.79 10.00 3.90
C LEU A 254 12.32 10.95 5.00
N LYS A 255 12.89 10.82 6.20
CA LYS A 255 12.62 11.77 7.30
C LYS A 255 13.02 13.21 6.97
N THR A 256 13.98 13.40 6.08
CA THR A 256 14.40 14.71 5.60
C THR A 256 13.34 15.44 4.76
N GLU A 257 12.32 14.71 4.30
CA GLU A 257 11.17 15.26 3.57
C GLU A 257 10.07 15.80 4.49
N SER A 258 10.17 15.56 5.82
CA SER A 258 9.14 15.98 6.81
C SER A 258 8.85 17.48 6.90
N PRO A 259 9.81 18.41 6.76
CA PRO A 259 9.53 19.83 6.89
C PRO A 259 8.50 20.31 5.86
N ILE A 260 7.51 21.06 6.34
CA ILE A 260 6.48 21.68 5.50
C ILE A 260 7.09 22.90 4.83
N VAL A 261 6.85 23.06 3.52
CA VAL A 261 7.25 24.25 2.74
C VAL A 261 6.02 25.14 2.59
N TRP A 262 5.84 26.08 3.51
CA TRP A 262 4.66 26.95 3.57
C TRP A 262 4.49 27.86 2.35
N THR A 263 5.55 28.09 1.58
CA THR A 263 5.51 28.90 0.35
C THR A 263 4.85 28.19 -0.85
N GLN A 264 4.50 26.90 -0.72
CA GLN A 264 3.76 26.15 -1.75
C GLN A 264 2.26 26.49 -1.73
N ASP A 265 1.54 26.04 -2.76
CA ASP A 265 0.08 26.11 -2.82
C ASP A 265 -0.56 25.25 -1.72
N ALA A 266 -1.67 25.72 -1.16
CA ALA A 266 -2.35 25.05 -0.04
C ALA A 266 -2.78 23.63 -0.35
N ARG A 267 -3.16 23.31 -1.60
CA ARG A 267 -3.53 21.96 -1.99
C ARG A 267 -2.32 21.03 -1.99
N GLN A 268 -1.15 21.52 -2.41
CA GLN A 268 0.11 20.76 -2.36
C GLN A 268 0.53 20.50 -0.91
N VAL A 269 0.45 21.52 -0.05
CA VAL A 269 0.76 21.38 1.38
C VAL A 269 -0.18 20.40 2.06
N ALA A 270 -1.49 20.51 1.84
CA ALA A 270 -2.48 19.58 2.39
C ALA A 270 -2.28 18.13 1.90
N ALA A 271 -2.05 17.94 0.62
CA ALA A 271 -1.78 16.63 0.03
C ALA A 271 -0.51 16.00 0.63
N ARG A 272 0.57 16.77 0.76
CA ARG A 272 1.82 16.30 1.38
C ARG A 272 1.64 15.93 2.85
N ILE A 273 0.89 16.72 3.64
CA ILE A 273 0.57 16.38 5.04
C ILE A 273 -0.14 15.04 5.12
N ARG A 274 -1.17 14.82 4.31
CA ARG A 274 -1.92 13.55 4.27
C ARG A 274 -1.08 12.38 3.76
N ALA A 275 -0.28 12.60 2.73
CA ALA A 275 0.63 11.62 2.17
C ALA A 275 1.66 11.12 3.18
N PHE A 276 2.09 11.98 4.11
CA PHE A 276 3.12 11.66 5.10
C PHE A 276 2.56 11.21 6.46
N SER A 277 1.26 11.04 6.59
CA SER A 277 0.59 10.49 7.77
C SER A 277 0.39 8.97 7.63
N PRO A 278 0.89 8.11 8.52
CA PRO A 278 1.58 8.40 9.78
C PRO A 278 3.12 8.49 9.66
N PHE A 279 3.72 8.31 8.51
CA PHE A 279 5.18 8.33 8.34
C PHE A 279 5.58 9.05 7.04
N PRO A 280 6.59 9.91 7.09
CA PRO A 280 7.43 10.29 8.24
C PRO A 280 6.77 11.30 9.19
N GLY A 281 5.60 11.81 8.86
CA GLY A 281 4.90 12.92 9.48
C GLY A 281 5.40 14.26 8.95
N SER A 282 4.48 15.21 8.72
CA SER A 282 4.84 16.57 8.29
C SER A 282 5.13 17.44 9.50
N THR A 283 6.22 18.24 9.44
CA THR A 283 6.72 19.01 10.59
C THR A 283 6.84 20.48 10.24
N THR A 284 6.62 21.30 11.26
CA THR A 284 6.92 22.73 11.28
C THR A 284 7.54 23.10 12.62
N VAL A 285 8.09 24.29 12.76
CA VAL A 285 8.70 24.75 14.01
C VAL A 285 7.95 25.99 14.54
N ARG A 286 7.64 25.98 15.83
CA ARG A 286 7.10 27.11 16.57
C ARG A 286 7.99 27.43 17.75
N ASN A 287 8.56 28.63 17.78
CA ASN A 287 9.42 29.09 18.89
C ASN A 287 10.52 28.04 19.26
N GLY A 288 11.13 27.39 18.26
CA GLY A 288 12.14 26.37 18.46
C GLY A 288 11.60 24.97 18.80
N GLU A 289 10.29 24.79 19.00
CA GLU A 289 9.65 23.49 19.25
C GLU A 289 9.09 22.90 17.95
N THR A 290 9.41 21.63 17.68
CA THR A 290 8.85 20.91 16.53
C THR A 290 7.40 20.55 16.79
N VAL A 291 6.53 20.90 15.85
CA VAL A 291 5.13 20.52 15.78
C VAL A 291 4.94 19.62 14.58
N LYS A 292 4.20 18.50 14.75
CA LYS A 292 3.75 17.65 13.65
C LYS A 292 2.31 17.97 13.30
N ILE A 293 2.03 17.96 12.01
CA ILE A 293 0.67 18.05 11.46
C ILE A 293 0.36 16.74 10.75
N TRP A 294 -0.73 16.11 11.17
CA TRP A 294 -1.12 14.77 10.71
C TRP A 294 -2.23 14.79 9.69
N PHE A 295 -3.09 15.82 9.74
CA PHE A 295 -4.19 15.95 8.79
C PHE A 295 -4.48 17.41 8.50
N ALA A 296 -4.67 17.74 7.23
CA ALA A 296 -5.05 19.07 6.76
C ALA A 296 -5.84 19.00 5.45
N LYS A 297 -6.73 19.98 5.27
CA LYS A 297 -7.43 20.25 4.01
C LYS A 297 -7.10 21.67 3.52
N ALA A 298 -7.06 21.85 2.21
CA ALA A 298 -6.91 23.17 1.62
C ALA A 298 -8.20 23.99 1.82
N VAL A 299 -8.04 25.26 2.16
CA VAL A 299 -9.14 26.22 2.35
C VAL A 299 -8.73 27.57 1.77
N GLU A 300 -9.71 28.44 1.58
CA GLU A 300 -9.44 29.84 1.26
C GLU A 300 -8.76 30.56 2.43
N GLY A 301 -7.84 31.46 2.12
CA GLY A 301 -7.11 32.25 3.11
C GLY A 301 -5.97 32.99 2.47
N SER A 302 -5.52 34.08 3.11
CA SER A 302 -4.39 34.90 2.65
C SER A 302 -3.64 35.46 3.84
N GLY A 303 -2.34 35.35 3.82
CA GLY A 303 -1.43 35.83 4.87
C GLY A 303 0.01 35.53 4.51
N GLN A 304 0.93 35.82 5.41
CA GLN A 304 2.32 35.41 5.25
C GLN A 304 2.43 33.89 5.31
N PRO A 305 3.18 33.19 4.41
CA PRO A 305 3.36 31.76 4.50
C PRO A 305 3.81 31.31 5.89
N GLY A 306 3.06 30.37 6.49
CA GLY A 306 3.23 29.91 7.88
C GLY A 306 2.45 30.68 8.94
N GLU A 307 1.78 31.80 8.59
CA GLU A 307 0.99 32.61 9.52
C GLU A 307 -0.29 31.89 9.94
N ILE A 308 -0.59 31.89 11.23
CA ILE A 308 -1.84 31.36 11.79
C ILE A 308 -2.95 32.39 11.55
N LEU A 309 -3.91 32.06 10.71
CA LEU A 309 -5.05 32.91 10.33
C LEU A 309 -6.26 32.73 11.26
N ALA A 310 -6.45 31.51 11.77
CA ALA A 310 -7.55 31.19 12.67
C ALA A 310 -7.19 30.06 13.63
N VAL A 311 -7.85 30.04 14.78
CA VAL A 311 -7.70 29.03 15.82
C VAL A 311 -9.10 28.62 16.31
N GLY A 312 -9.43 27.33 16.19
CA GLY A 312 -10.73 26.80 16.54
C GLY A 312 -10.76 25.28 16.41
N ASP A 313 -11.77 24.72 15.77
CA ASP A 313 -11.85 23.28 15.45
C ASP A 313 -10.80 22.86 14.41
N ALA A 314 -10.20 23.84 13.73
CA ALA A 314 -8.96 23.70 12.97
C ALA A 314 -8.01 24.86 13.31
N VAL A 315 -6.70 24.64 13.15
CA VAL A 315 -5.70 25.69 13.06
C VAL A 315 -5.51 25.99 11.59
N VAL A 316 -5.92 27.20 11.16
CA VAL A 316 -5.80 27.63 9.75
C VAL A 316 -4.47 28.35 9.58
N ILE A 317 -3.66 27.89 8.62
CA ILE A 317 -2.30 28.39 8.39
C ILE A 317 -2.17 28.81 6.93
N ALA A 318 -1.69 30.03 6.70
CA ALA A 318 -1.46 30.57 5.36
C ALA A 318 -0.36 29.81 4.62
N CYS A 319 -0.57 29.64 3.31
CA CYS A 319 0.39 29.06 2.37
C CYS A 319 0.83 30.13 1.34
N GLY A 320 1.66 29.75 0.38
CA GLY A 320 2.03 30.64 -0.72
C GLY A 320 0.81 31.10 -1.53
N THR A 321 -0.18 30.23 -1.68
CA THR A 321 -1.52 30.52 -2.23
C THR A 321 -2.53 29.74 -1.41
N GLY A 322 -3.59 30.40 -0.91
CA GLY A 322 -4.59 29.78 -0.05
C GLY A 322 -4.08 29.52 1.37
N ALA A 323 -4.77 28.65 2.09
CA ALA A 323 -4.43 28.25 3.45
C ALA A 323 -4.77 26.79 3.69
N VAL A 324 -4.24 26.18 4.74
CA VAL A 324 -4.60 24.83 5.17
C VAL A 324 -5.28 24.86 6.53
N ALA A 325 -6.39 24.11 6.64
CA ALA A 325 -7.08 23.85 7.90
C ALA A 325 -6.55 22.55 8.50
N CYS A 326 -5.72 22.67 9.52
CA CYS A 326 -5.10 21.54 10.22
C CYS A 326 -5.99 21.08 11.38
N THR A 327 -6.44 19.83 11.37
CA THR A 327 -7.36 19.29 12.36
C THR A 327 -6.71 18.36 13.36
N ARG A 328 -5.56 17.74 13.04
CA ARG A 328 -4.85 16.79 13.88
C ARG A 328 -3.38 17.21 14.00
N LEU A 329 -2.92 17.55 15.20
CA LEU A 329 -1.58 18.08 15.46
C LEU A 329 -0.93 17.38 16.65
N GLN A 330 0.41 17.53 16.76
CA GLN A 330 1.17 16.86 17.82
C GLN A 330 2.39 17.71 18.21
N ARG A 331 2.58 17.87 19.52
CA ARG A 331 3.83 18.39 20.09
C ARG A 331 4.88 17.29 20.18
N ALA A 332 6.14 17.65 20.15
CA ALA A 332 7.24 16.71 20.39
C ALA A 332 7.05 15.94 21.71
N GLY A 333 7.14 14.60 21.65
CA GLY A 333 7.02 13.73 22.81
C GLY A 333 5.62 13.63 23.45
N LYS A 334 4.58 14.23 22.86
CA LYS A 334 3.19 14.15 23.32
C LYS A 334 2.32 13.37 22.34
N PRO A 335 1.13 12.87 22.76
CA PRO A 335 0.16 12.28 21.84
C PRO A 335 -0.36 13.29 20.81
N ALA A 336 -0.77 12.80 19.63
CA ALA A 336 -1.52 13.61 18.68
C ALA A 336 -2.92 13.91 19.22
N MET A 337 -3.41 15.13 18.97
CA MET A 337 -4.71 15.60 19.44
C MET A 337 -5.39 16.49 18.40
N ASP A 338 -6.67 16.73 18.60
CA ASP A 338 -7.45 17.63 17.73
C ASP A 338 -6.99 19.08 17.88
N ALA A 339 -7.27 19.88 16.87
CA ALA A 339 -6.76 21.25 16.75
C ALA A 339 -7.12 22.15 17.96
N LYS A 340 -8.38 22.10 18.43
CA LYS A 340 -8.84 22.97 19.51
C LYS A 340 -8.08 22.75 20.84
N PRO A 341 -8.00 21.54 21.41
CA PRO A 341 -7.18 21.29 22.60
C PRO A 341 -5.69 21.50 22.35
N PHE A 342 -5.20 21.22 21.13
CA PHE A 342 -3.82 21.52 20.77
C PHE A 342 -3.52 23.02 20.86
N ALA A 343 -4.34 23.85 20.25
CA ALA A 343 -4.18 25.30 20.23
C ALA A 343 -4.25 25.91 21.65
N GLN A 344 -5.18 25.42 22.47
CA GLN A 344 -5.29 25.83 23.87
C GLN A 344 -4.04 25.46 24.67
N SER A 345 -3.50 24.24 24.50
CA SER A 345 -2.32 23.77 25.23
C SER A 345 -1.06 24.59 24.93
N LEU A 346 -0.98 25.18 23.74
CA LEU A 346 0.13 26.03 23.31
C LEU A 346 -0.19 27.53 23.32
N GLN A 347 -1.43 27.90 23.66
CA GLN A 347 -1.91 29.30 23.61
C GLN A 347 -1.60 29.94 22.25
N LEU A 348 -1.92 29.20 21.15
CA LEU A 348 -1.68 29.70 19.81
C LEU A 348 -2.43 31.02 19.57
N LYS A 349 -1.80 31.96 18.91
CA LYS A 349 -2.38 33.25 18.56
C LYS A 349 -2.45 33.46 17.06
N ILE A 350 -3.50 34.11 16.61
CA ILE A 350 -3.60 34.61 15.23
C ILE A 350 -2.45 35.57 14.99
N GLY A 351 -1.83 35.50 13.81
CA GLY A 351 -0.67 36.28 13.44
C GLY A 351 0.69 35.69 13.84
N GLU A 352 0.73 34.58 14.64
CA GLU A 352 1.98 33.85 14.84
C GLU A 352 2.41 33.15 13.53
N VAL A 353 3.73 33.11 13.30
CA VAL A 353 4.29 32.47 12.08
C VAL A 353 5.04 31.22 12.47
N LEU A 354 4.68 30.11 11.81
CA LEU A 354 5.36 28.81 11.90
C LEU A 354 6.40 28.71 10.78
N VAL A 355 7.55 28.06 11.07
CA VAL A 355 8.67 27.96 10.12
C VAL A 355 9.10 26.53 9.90
#